data_0bda6cd0976146300b02af7517abb5ef
#
_entry.id   0bda6cd0976146300b02af7517abb5ef
#
_cell.length_a   1.000
_cell.length_b   1.000
_cell.length_c   1.000
_cell.angle_alpha   90.00
_cell.angle_beta   90.00
_cell.angle_gamma   90.00
#
_symmetry.space_group_name_H-M   'P 1'
#
loop_
_entity.id
_entity.type
_entity.pdbx_description
1 polymer ?
#
loop_
_entity_poly.entity_id
_entity_poly.type
_entity_poly.pdbx_seq_one_letter_code
_entity_poly.pdbx_strand_id
1 'polypeptide(L)'
;DPPFDMEYVYSTYLLQHAVRQGARVFNDPSAVRDHNEKFSITEFPELTTDVLVTRDPARIRAFVSERPEAVLKLLDGMGGASIFRVRGDDPNLSVIIETMNHFGTRTVMAQTYLPEIADGDKRILLIDGEVVPYSLARIPKRGESRGNLAAGGTGRAQPLSAGDRRIAEQLAPILAARGLFLVGLDVIGEQLTEINVTSPTCFREIADQTGFDVAGLFIERLEARVQSSASSTGA
;
A
#
# COMPACT_ATOMS: atom_id res chain seq x y z
N ASP A 1 -8.76 -4.10 8.08
CA ASP A 1 -8.70 -3.65 6.69
C ASP A 1 -9.45 -2.34 6.48
N PRO A 2 -9.09 -1.52 5.49
CA PRO A 2 -9.91 -0.39 5.08
C PRO A 2 -11.37 -0.78 4.83
N PRO A 3 -12.33 0.17 4.94
CA PRO A 3 -12.08 1.61 4.94
C PRO A 3 -11.45 2.12 6.25
N PHE A 4 -10.60 3.14 6.16
CA PHE A 4 -10.02 3.80 7.32
C PHE A 4 -11.06 4.79 7.89
N ASP A 5 -11.94 4.26 8.71
CA ASP A 5 -13.04 4.98 9.38
C ASP A 5 -12.93 4.87 10.91
N MET A 6 -13.93 5.31 11.64
CA MET A 6 -13.90 5.26 13.10
C MET A 6 -13.94 3.82 13.65
N GLU A 7 -14.58 2.88 12.97
CA GLU A 7 -14.58 1.46 13.39
C GLU A 7 -13.20 0.84 13.21
N TYR A 8 -12.48 1.22 12.17
CA TYR A 8 -11.07 0.86 12.00
C TYR A 8 -10.22 1.39 13.16
N VAL A 9 -10.38 2.67 13.53
CA VAL A 9 -9.66 3.29 14.65
C VAL A 9 -10.00 2.59 15.96
N TYR A 10 -11.28 2.33 16.26
CA TYR A 10 -11.71 1.63 17.45
C TYR A 10 -11.15 0.20 17.53
N SER A 11 -11.10 -0.52 16.41
CA SER A 11 -10.48 -1.85 16.35
C SER A 11 -9.00 -1.78 16.75
N THR A 12 -8.25 -0.78 16.30
CA THR A 12 -6.84 -0.60 16.71
C THR A 12 -6.71 -0.25 18.20
N TYR A 13 -7.65 0.51 18.79
CA TYR A 13 -7.66 0.79 20.22
C TYR A 13 -7.92 -0.48 21.06
N LEU A 14 -8.86 -1.33 20.63
CA LEU A 14 -9.14 -2.60 21.30
C LEU A 14 -7.92 -3.53 21.28
N LEU A 15 -7.27 -3.66 20.11
CA LEU A 15 -6.04 -4.44 19.98
C LEU A 15 -4.90 -3.87 20.82
N GLN A 16 -4.74 -2.55 20.87
CA GLN A 16 -3.73 -1.91 21.71
C GLN A 16 -4.01 -2.12 23.21
N HIS A 17 -5.29 -2.15 23.61
CA HIS A 17 -5.67 -2.51 24.98
C HIS A 17 -5.30 -3.96 25.30
N ALA A 18 -5.54 -4.89 24.38
CA ALA A 18 -5.13 -6.28 24.53
C ALA A 18 -3.58 -6.41 24.67
N VAL A 19 -2.81 -5.63 23.89
CA VAL A 19 -1.34 -5.58 24.02
C VAL A 19 -0.93 -5.15 25.44
N ARG A 20 -1.57 -4.13 26.01
CA ARG A 20 -1.31 -3.69 27.40
C ARG A 20 -1.65 -4.76 28.46
N GLN A 21 -2.51 -5.71 28.12
CA GLN A 21 -2.86 -6.86 28.96
C GLN A 21 -1.98 -8.10 28.70
N GLY A 22 -0.93 -7.96 27.87
CA GLY A 22 0.05 -9.01 27.59
C GLY A 22 -0.22 -9.81 26.32
N ALA A 23 -1.23 -9.47 25.50
CA ALA A 23 -1.42 -10.10 24.20
C ALA A 23 -0.32 -9.63 23.21
N ARG A 24 0.04 -10.50 22.30
CA ARG A 24 0.98 -10.17 21.18
C ARG A 24 0.18 -9.99 19.92
N VAL A 25 0.30 -8.81 19.32
CA VAL A 25 -0.41 -8.44 18.12
C VAL A 25 0.60 -7.97 17.06
N PHE A 26 0.53 -8.53 15.88
CA PHE A 26 1.35 -8.20 14.71
C PHE A 26 0.40 -7.91 13.51
N ASN A 27 0.51 -6.75 12.87
CA ASN A 27 1.39 -5.60 13.14
C ASN A 27 1.01 -4.88 14.45
N ASP A 28 1.91 -3.98 14.93
CA ASP A 28 1.59 -3.12 16.07
C ASP A 28 0.33 -2.28 15.78
N PRO A 29 -0.70 -2.29 16.66
CA PRO A 29 -1.96 -1.60 16.37
C PRO A 29 -1.84 -0.09 16.24
N SER A 30 -0.87 0.55 16.94
CA SER A 30 -0.63 1.97 16.80
C SER A 30 0.05 2.29 15.47
N ALA A 31 1.02 1.47 15.07
CA ALA A 31 1.65 1.60 13.77
C ALA A 31 0.65 1.43 12.63
N VAL A 32 -0.25 0.44 12.69
CA VAL A 32 -1.33 0.26 11.70
C VAL A 32 -2.23 1.49 11.60
N ARG A 33 -2.61 2.08 12.74
CA ARG A 33 -3.44 3.29 12.77
C ARG A 33 -2.71 4.51 12.21
N ASP A 34 -1.40 4.63 12.44
CA ASP A 34 -0.61 5.79 12.06
C ASP A 34 -0.10 5.71 10.60
N HIS A 35 -0.30 4.56 9.92
CA HIS A 35 0.10 4.33 8.52
C HIS A 35 -1.12 4.17 7.62
N ASN A 36 -1.64 5.27 7.07
CA ASN A 36 -2.58 5.19 5.96
C ASN A 36 -1.86 4.69 4.71
N GLU A 37 -2.39 3.67 4.05
CA GLU A 37 -1.75 2.92 2.95
C GLU A 37 -1.28 3.83 1.79
N LYS A 38 -2.06 4.87 1.47
CA LYS A 38 -1.76 5.81 0.38
C LYS A 38 -0.97 7.02 0.87
N PHE A 39 -1.35 7.57 2.03
CA PHE A 39 -0.70 8.78 2.54
C PHE A 39 0.76 8.53 2.92
N SER A 40 1.10 7.36 3.47
CA SER A 40 2.44 7.05 3.99
C SER A 40 3.55 7.14 2.95
N ILE A 41 3.25 7.00 1.65
CA ILE A 41 4.26 7.19 0.60
C ILE A 41 4.79 8.62 0.54
N THR A 42 4.04 9.61 1.05
CA THR A 42 4.49 11.02 1.08
C THR A 42 5.69 11.26 1.99
N GLU A 43 6.01 10.32 2.88
CA GLU A 43 7.21 10.34 3.71
C GLU A 43 8.48 9.95 2.92
N PHE A 44 8.33 9.38 1.72
CA PHE A 44 9.39 8.84 0.89
C PHE A 44 9.33 9.43 -0.53
N PRO A 45 9.46 10.76 -0.67
CA PRO A 45 9.28 11.44 -1.97
C PRO A 45 10.28 10.98 -3.03
N GLU A 46 11.44 10.47 -2.64
CA GLU A 46 12.46 9.94 -3.56
C GLU A 46 12.12 8.55 -4.14
N LEU A 47 11.13 7.87 -3.56
CA LEU A 47 10.69 6.53 -3.98
C LEU A 47 9.37 6.55 -4.75
N THR A 48 8.66 7.68 -4.75
CA THR A 48 7.35 7.83 -5.39
C THR A 48 7.37 8.92 -6.47
N THR A 49 6.36 8.92 -7.31
CA THR A 49 6.13 10.01 -8.26
C THR A 49 5.50 11.23 -7.57
N ASP A 50 5.30 12.34 -8.30
CA ASP A 50 4.64 13.52 -7.73
C ASP A 50 3.26 13.19 -7.16
N VAL A 51 3.05 13.63 -5.93
CA VAL A 51 1.82 13.40 -5.16
C VAL A 51 1.36 14.72 -4.55
N LEU A 52 0.04 14.95 -4.59
CA LEU A 52 -0.64 16.02 -3.86
C LEU A 52 -1.75 15.43 -3.01
N VAL A 53 -1.75 15.72 -1.71
CA VAL A 53 -2.85 15.36 -0.81
C VAL A 53 -3.52 16.64 -0.35
N THR A 54 -4.79 16.83 -0.74
CA THR A 54 -5.55 18.04 -0.45
C THR A 54 -7.05 17.83 -0.60
N ARG A 55 -7.86 18.70 -0.01
CA ARG A 55 -9.30 18.82 -0.29
C ARG A 55 -9.66 20.05 -1.14
N ASP A 56 -8.68 20.89 -1.46
CA ASP A 56 -8.88 22.11 -2.24
C ASP A 56 -9.02 21.78 -3.73
N PRO A 57 -10.20 22.03 -4.34
CA PRO A 57 -10.46 21.68 -5.74
C PRO A 57 -9.58 22.47 -6.72
N ALA A 58 -9.20 23.71 -6.38
CA ALA A 58 -8.33 24.51 -7.26
C ALA A 58 -6.91 23.92 -7.33
N ARG A 59 -6.37 23.46 -6.19
CA ARG A 59 -5.07 22.79 -6.15
C ARG A 59 -5.09 21.46 -6.89
N ILE A 60 -6.17 20.67 -6.75
CA ILE A 60 -6.32 19.40 -7.50
C ILE A 60 -6.33 19.68 -9.00
N ARG A 61 -7.10 20.67 -9.43
CA ARG A 61 -7.19 21.06 -10.85
C ARG A 61 -5.83 21.53 -11.38
N ALA A 62 -5.10 22.36 -10.65
CA ALA A 62 -3.77 22.82 -11.04
C ALA A 62 -2.82 21.61 -11.19
N PHE A 63 -2.79 20.70 -10.20
CA PHE A 63 -1.96 19.49 -10.26
C PHE A 63 -2.24 18.65 -11.51
N VAL A 64 -3.53 18.42 -11.85
CA VAL A 64 -3.92 17.65 -13.04
C VAL A 64 -3.53 18.38 -14.34
N SER A 65 -3.71 19.72 -14.38
CA SER A 65 -3.43 20.51 -15.59
C SER A 65 -1.94 20.64 -15.93
N GLU A 66 -1.07 20.52 -14.92
CA GLU A 66 0.40 20.58 -15.08
C GLU A 66 1.02 19.26 -15.57
N ARG A 67 0.23 18.22 -15.72
CA ARG A 67 0.68 16.86 -16.06
C ARG A 67 -0.08 16.31 -17.26
N PRO A 68 0.51 15.42 -18.08
CA PRO A 68 -0.22 14.78 -19.17
C PRO A 68 -1.46 14.02 -18.67
N GLU A 69 -1.30 13.29 -17.57
CA GLU A 69 -2.35 12.52 -16.91
C GLU A 69 -2.06 12.39 -15.42
N ALA A 70 -3.14 12.30 -14.64
CA ALA A 70 -3.07 12.07 -13.21
C ALA A 70 -4.07 10.99 -12.77
N VAL A 71 -3.87 10.47 -11.57
CA VAL A 71 -4.80 9.56 -10.91
C VAL A 71 -5.31 10.23 -9.65
N LEU A 72 -6.63 10.27 -9.47
CA LEU A 72 -7.27 10.70 -8.24
C LEU A 72 -7.69 9.46 -7.44
N LYS A 73 -7.37 9.44 -6.14
CA LYS A 73 -7.62 8.33 -5.22
C LYS A 73 -8.24 8.84 -3.92
N LEU A 74 -9.12 8.04 -3.31
CA LEU A 74 -9.53 8.25 -1.92
C LEU A 74 -8.48 7.65 -0.98
N LEU A 75 -8.16 8.33 0.12
CA LEU A 75 -7.18 7.85 1.10
C LEU A 75 -7.66 6.63 1.88
N ASP A 76 -8.96 6.51 2.07
CA ASP A 76 -9.65 5.44 2.81
C ASP A 76 -10.23 4.33 1.90
N GLY A 77 -10.05 4.44 0.58
CA GLY A 77 -10.52 3.44 -0.38
C GLY A 77 -9.60 2.23 -0.50
N MET A 78 -10.16 1.06 -0.84
CA MET A 78 -9.45 -0.20 -1.06
C MET A 78 -9.85 -0.87 -2.38
N GLY A 79 -9.09 -1.87 -2.81
CA GLY A 79 -9.46 -2.75 -3.94
C GLY A 79 -9.57 -2.06 -5.29
N GLY A 80 -9.01 -0.87 -5.46
CA GLY A 80 -9.11 -0.07 -6.69
C GLY A 80 -10.43 0.69 -6.84
N ALA A 81 -11.28 0.73 -5.81
CA ALA A 81 -12.51 1.51 -5.84
C ALA A 81 -12.23 3.02 -5.86
N SER A 82 -13.03 3.76 -6.61
CA SER A 82 -12.94 5.24 -6.70
C SER A 82 -11.55 5.73 -7.12
N ILE A 83 -10.91 5.04 -8.06
CA ILE A 83 -9.68 5.49 -8.72
C ILE A 83 -10.06 6.03 -10.10
N PHE A 84 -9.74 7.29 -10.36
CA PHE A 84 -10.00 7.95 -11.64
C PHE A 84 -8.70 8.38 -12.30
N ARG A 85 -8.46 7.90 -13.51
CA ARG A 85 -7.45 8.46 -14.41
C ARG A 85 -8.06 9.66 -15.12
N VAL A 86 -7.42 10.82 -15.01
CA VAL A 86 -7.93 12.10 -15.49
C VAL A 86 -6.87 12.91 -16.24
N ARG A 87 -7.32 13.81 -17.10
CA ARG A 87 -6.49 14.80 -17.81
C ARG A 87 -7.04 16.20 -17.58
N GLY A 88 -6.21 17.22 -17.83
CA GLY A 88 -6.63 18.61 -17.66
C GLY A 88 -7.78 19.05 -18.59
N ASP A 89 -7.90 18.39 -19.75
CA ASP A 89 -8.94 18.63 -20.76
C ASP A 89 -10.18 17.72 -20.62
N ASP A 90 -10.24 16.88 -19.58
CA ASP A 90 -11.39 16.00 -19.36
C ASP A 90 -12.64 16.82 -19.03
N PRO A 91 -13.73 16.71 -19.84
CA PRO A 91 -14.96 17.46 -19.61
C PRO A 91 -15.61 17.13 -18.26
N ASN A 92 -15.34 15.97 -17.70
CA ASN A 92 -15.88 15.53 -16.41
C ASN A 92 -14.98 15.86 -15.22
N LEU A 93 -13.79 16.46 -15.43
CA LEU A 93 -12.81 16.69 -14.37
C LEU A 93 -13.40 17.43 -13.17
N SER A 94 -14.25 18.44 -13.41
CA SER A 94 -14.91 19.20 -12.34
C SER A 94 -15.81 18.32 -11.48
N VAL A 95 -16.65 17.52 -12.14
CA VAL A 95 -17.63 16.64 -11.47
C VAL A 95 -16.90 15.52 -10.72
N ILE A 96 -15.82 14.97 -11.30
CA ILE A 96 -14.99 13.97 -10.63
C ILE A 96 -14.37 14.55 -9.34
N ILE A 97 -13.78 15.75 -9.41
CA ILE A 97 -13.20 16.42 -8.24
C ILE A 97 -14.27 16.67 -7.17
N GLU A 98 -15.42 17.26 -7.53
CA GLU A 98 -16.52 17.56 -6.61
C GLU A 98 -17.05 16.29 -5.94
N THR A 99 -17.22 15.21 -6.70
CA THR A 99 -17.69 13.92 -6.19
C THR A 99 -16.69 13.31 -5.21
N MET A 100 -15.41 13.29 -5.57
CA MET A 100 -14.38 12.66 -4.76
C MET A 100 -14.08 13.44 -3.48
N ASN A 101 -13.97 14.76 -3.57
CA ASN A 101 -13.66 15.61 -2.42
C ASN A 101 -14.88 16.08 -1.64
N HIS A 102 -16.08 15.60 -1.99
CA HIS A 102 -17.35 15.98 -1.39
C HIS A 102 -17.48 17.52 -1.26
N PHE A 103 -17.32 18.21 -2.40
CA PHE A 103 -17.40 19.68 -2.47
C PHE A 103 -16.40 20.37 -1.50
N GLY A 104 -15.17 19.85 -1.41
CA GLY A 104 -14.08 20.42 -0.62
C GLY A 104 -14.10 20.03 0.87
N THR A 105 -14.91 19.07 1.28
CA THR A 105 -14.97 18.60 2.68
C THR A 105 -14.11 17.35 2.94
N ARG A 106 -13.79 16.56 1.89
CA ARG A 106 -13.01 15.33 1.98
C ARG A 106 -11.65 15.48 1.30
N THR A 107 -10.61 15.04 2.00
CA THR A 107 -9.25 15.00 1.46
C THR A 107 -9.11 13.85 0.45
N VAL A 108 -8.45 14.14 -0.67
CA VAL A 108 -8.13 13.16 -1.73
C VAL A 108 -6.63 13.23 -2.05
N MET A 109 -6.15 12.18 -2.69
CA MET A 109 -4.80 12.14 -3.26
C MET A 109 -4.89 12.29 -4.79
N ALA A 110 -4.09 13.19 -5.34
CA ALA A 110 -3.75 13.25 -6.74
C ALA A 110 -2.31 12.76 -6.93
N GLN A 111 -2.09 11.89 -7.89
CA GLN A 111 -0.77 11.31 -8.19
C GLN A 111 -0.55 11.32 -9.69
N THR A 112 0.69 11.53 -10.15
CA THR A 112 1.03 11.39 -11.57
C THR A 112 0.68 10.00 -12.05
N TYR A 113 0.03 9.89 -13.20
CA TYR A 113 -0.27 8.59 -13.81
C TYR A 113 1.02 7.92 -14.31
N LEU A 114 1.15 6.65 -14.02
CA LEU A 114 2.27 5.82 -14.42
C LEU A 114 1.82 4.85 -15.52
N PRO A 115 2.21 5.06 -16.78
CA PRO A 115 1.80 4.18 -17.89
C PRO A 115 2.32 2.75 -17.75
N GLU A 116 3.38 2.54 -16.96
CA GLU A 116 3.95 1.23 -16.62
C GLU A 116 2.96 0.32 -15.87
N ILE A 117 1.80 0.83 -15.44
CA ILE A 117 0.68 0.00 -14.94
C ILE A 117 0.26 -1.07 -15.94
N ALA A 118 0.50 -0.86 -17.25
CA ALA A 118 0.24 -1.84 -18.28
C ALA A 118 1.04 -3.14 -18.09
N ASP A 119 2.23 -3.06 -17.49
CA ASP A 119 3.09 -4.19 -17.16
C ASP A 119 2.76 -4.81 -15.79
N GLY A 120 1.90 -4.15 -15.03
CA GLY A 120 1.38 -4.57 -13.73
C GLY A 120 1.76 -3.65 -12.59
N ASP A 121 0.88 -3.62 -11.59
CA ASP A 121 1.09 -3.10 -10.26
C ASP A 121 1.72 -4.22 -9.41
N LYS A 122 2.99 -4.08 -9.06
CA LYS A 122 3.77 -5.13 -8.39
C LYS A 122 3.57 -5.08 -6.89
N ARG A 123 3.08 -6.19 -6.29
CA ARG A 123 3.07 -6.40 -4.84
C ARG A 123 4.40 -7.02 -4.41
N ILE A 124 5.16 -6.30 -3.57
CA ILE A 124 6.37 -6.78 -2.90
C ILE A 124 6.04 -6.98 -1.43
N LEU A 125 6.44 -8.11 -0.86
CA LEU A 125 6.17 -8.42 0.55
C LEU A 125 7.41 -8.23 1.40
N LEU A 126 7.21 -7.60 2.57
CA LEU A 126 8.20 -7.48 3.64
C LEU A 126 7.68 -8.23 4.86
N ILE A 127 8.50 -9.08 5.45
CA ILE A 127 8.16 -9.88 6.63
C ILE A 127 9.25 -9.68 7.68
N ASP A 128 8.91 -9.00 8.77
CA ASP A 128 9.86 -8.68 9.86
C ASP A 128 11.15 -7.98 9.37
N GLY A 129 11.01 -7.08 8.40
CA GLY A 129 12.15 -6.39 7.79
C GLY A 129 12.92 -7.22 6.75
N GLU A 130 12.52 -8.45 6.49
CA GLU A 130 13.07 -9.26 5.40
C GLU A 130 12.27 -9.06 4.11
N VAL A 131 12.98 -8.91 3.00
CA VAL A 131 12.39 -8.72 1.68
C VAL A 131 12.15 -10.07 1.02
N VAL A 132 10.90 -10.40 0.69
CA VAL A 132 10.57 -11.58 -0.13
C VAL A 132 11.19 -11.39 -1.52
N PRO A 133 11.97 -12.39 -2.05
CA PRO A 133 12.77 -12.20 -3.28
C PRO A 133 11.96 -12.13 -4.58
N TYR A 134 10.64 -12.25 -4.49
CA TYR A 134 9.69 -12.22 -5.60
C TYR A 134 8.61 -11.17 -5.38
N SER A 135 8.15 -10.57 -6.47
CA SER A 135 6.94 -9.74 -6.51
C SER A 135 5.84 -10.44 -7.30
N LEU A 136 4.59 -10.05 -7.06
CA LEU A 136 3.46 -10.41 -7.91
C LEU A 136 3.03 -9.20 -8.74
N ALA A 137 3.31 -9.18 -10.04
CA ALA A 137 2.77 -8.20 -10.97
C ALA A 137 1.29 -8.48 -11.21
N ARG A 138 0.42 -7.57 -10.79
CA ARG A 138 -1.04 -7.63 -10.98
C ARG A 138 -1.39 -6.83 -12.23
N ILE A 139 -1.52 -7.54 -13.34
CA ILE A 139 -1.68 -6.97 -14.67
C ILE A 139 -3.16 -6.66 -14.91
N PRO A 140 -3.53 -5.40 -15.25
CA PRO A 140 -4.91 -5.03 -15.56
C PRO A 140 -5.48 -5.81 -16.74
N LYS A 141 -6.79 -6.04 -16.73
CA LYS A 141 -7.49 -6.50 -17.92
C LYS A 141 -7.41 -5.46 -19.03
N ARG A 142 -7.50 -5.92 -20.28
CA ARG A 142 -7.54 -5.00 -21.43
C ARG A 142 -8.68 -3.99 -21.29
N GLY A 143 -8.35 -2.70 -21.35
CA GLY A 143 -9.30 -1.60 -21.17
C GLY A 143 -9.52 -1.18 -19.73
N GLU A 144 -8.87 -1.81 -18.75
CA GLU A 144 -8.87 -1.42 -17.34
C GLU A 144 -7.54 -0.78 -16.96
N SER A 145 -7.56 0.11 -15.97
CA SER A 145 -6.37 0.71 -15.36
C SER A 145 -6.04 0.13 -13.98
N ARG A 146 -6.86 -0.80 -13.45
CA ARG A 146 -6.73 -1.38 -12.12
C ARG A 146 -6.13 -2.77 -12.20
N GLY A 147 -4.97 -2.97 -11.59
CA GLY A 147 -4.27 -4.25 -11.53
C GLY A 147 -4.77 -5.22 -10.45
N ASN A 148 -5.63 -4.77 -9.53
CA ASN A 148 -6.07 -5.58 -8.39
C ASN A 148 -6.67 -6.91 -8.83
N LEU A 149 -6.23 -8.03 -8.21
CA LEU A 149 -6.75 -9.37 -8.50
C LEU A 149 -8.27 -9.46 -8.27
N ALA A 150 -8.77 -8.79 -7.22
CA ALA A 150 -10.20 -8.70 -6.94
C ALA A 150 -11.00 -8.00 -8.06
N ALA A 151 -10.37 -7.10 -8.82
CA ALA A 151 -10.94 -6.49 -10.03
C ALA A 151 -10.78 -7.38 -11.27
N GLY A 152 -10.21 -8.58 -11.11
CA GLY A 152 -9.99 -9.57 -12.15
C GLY A 152 -8.71 -9.38 -12.94
N GLY A 153 -7.72 -8.69 -12.39
CA GLY A 153 -6.35 -8.67 -12.90
C GLY A 153 -5.72 -10.06 -12.91
N THR A 154 -4.67 -10.24 -13.71
CA THR A 154 -3.89 -11.48 -13.76
C THR A 154 -2.61 -11.31 -12.95
N GLY A 155 -2.36 -12.22 -12.00
CA GLY A 155 -1.13 -12.25 -11.22
C GLY A 155 0.00 -13.00 -11.92
N ARG A 156 1.16 -12.37 -12.07
CA ARG A 156 2.41 -12.98 -12.55
C ARG A 156 3.52 -12.77 -11.53
N ALA A 157 3.97 -13.87 -10.92
CA ALA A 157 5.12 -13.83 -10.03
C ALA A 157 6.42 -13.66 -10.82
N GLN A 158 7.34 -12.87 -10.31
CA GLN A 158 8.65 -12.59 -10.93
C GLN A 158 9.70 -12.23 -9.88
N PRO A 159 10.99 -12.49 -10.12
CA PRO A 159 12.07 -11.98 -9.28
C PRO A 159 12.01 -10.46 -9.18
N LEU A 160 12.44 -9.89 -8.05
CA LEU A 160 12.55 -8.45 -7.88
C LEU A 160 13.55 -7.86 -8.88
N SER A 161 13.14 -6.81 -9.59
CA SER A 161 14.07 -5.98 -10.37
C SER A 161 15.03 -5.22 -9.45
N ALA A 162 16.05 -4.58 -10.01
CA ALA A 162 16.96 -3.73 -9.25
C ALA A 162 16.23 -2.55 -8.58
N GLY A 163 15.26 -1.95 -9.29
CA GLY A 163 14.41 -0.88 -8.75
C GLY A 163 13.51 -1.35 -7.62
N ASP A 164 12.85 -2.52 -7.78
CA ASP A 164 12.02 -3.14 -6.74
C ASP A 164 12.83 -3.41 -5.48
N ARG A 165 14.02 -3.99 -5.63
CA ARG A 165 14.92 -4.31 -4.53
C ARG A 165 15.37 -3.05 -3.80
N ARG A 166 15.78 -2.01 -4.51
CA ARG A 166 16.17 -0.73 -3.93
C ARG A 166 15.06 -0.14 -3.05
N ILE A 167 13.83 -0.10 -3.54
CA ILE A 167 12.67 0.39 -2.78
C ILE A 167 12.44 -0.47 -1.53
N ALA A 168 12.41 -1.79 -1.69
CA ALA A 168 12.12 -2.72 -0.61
C ALA A 168 13.21 -2.71 0.48
N GLU A 169 14.48 -2.75 0.11
CA GLU A 169 15.61 -2.74 1.05
C GLU A 169 15.74 -1.41 1.80
N GLN A 170 15.36 -0.28 1.19
CA GLN A 170 15.33 1.01 1.86
C GLN A 170 14.20 1.09 2.90
N LEU A 171 13.02 0.56 2.57
CA LEU A 171 11.83 0.65 3.44
C LEU A 171 11.79 -0.43 4.52
N ALA A 172 12.31 -1.62 4.26
CA ALA A 172 12.20 -2.76 5.16
C ALA A 172 12.66 -2.47 6.59
N PRO A 173 13.87 -1.93 6.84
CA PRO A 173 14.32 -1.63 8.20
C PRO A 173 13.52 -0.52 8.87
N ILE A 174 13.06 0.49 8.12
CA ILE A 174 12.26 1.61 8.63
C ILE A 174 10.90 1.11 9.13
N LEU A 175 10.21 0.32 8.29
CA LEU A 175 8.87 -0.17 8.61
C LEU A 175 8.90 -1.23 9.73
N ALA A 176 9.90 -2.11 9.75
CA ALA A 176 10.09 -3.06 10.84
C ALA A 176 10.36 -2.34 12.18
N ALA A 177 11.19 -1.29 12.19
CA ALA A 177 11.44 -0.49 13.39
C ALA A 177 10.18 0.23 13.93
N ARG A 178 9.20 0.48 13.07
CA ARG A 178 7.89 1.03 13.44
C ARG A 178 6.92 -0.03 13.98
N GLY A 179 7.30 -1.30 14.04
CA GLY A 179 6.45 -2.41 14.49
C GLY A 179 5.56 -2.99 13.39
N LEU A 180 5.85 -2.70 12.13
CA LEU A 180 5.16 -3.26 10.98
C LEU A 180 5.84 -4.57 10.55
N PHE A 181 5.32 -5.67 11.05
CA PHE A 181 5.85 -7.02 10.85
C PHE A 181 5.58 -7.55 9.43
N LEU A 182 4.36 -7.34 8.93
CA LEU A 182 3.93 -7.72 7.59
C LEU A 182 3.52 -6.48 6.79
N VAL A 183 4.20 -6.25 5.68
CA VAL A 183 3.92 -5.10 4.80
C VAL A 183 3.86 -5.55 3.34
N GLY A 184 2.94 -4.97 2.58
CA GLY A 184 2.88 -5.08 1.13
C GLY A 184 3.18 -3.72 0.49
N LEU A 185 4.28 -3.64 -0.25
CA LEU A 185 4.58 -2.46 -1.07
C LEU A 185 3.95 -2.64 -2.44
N ASP A 186 3.27 -1.62 -2.94
CA ASP A 186 2.77 -1.58 -4.31
C ASP A 186 3.67 -0.68 -5.15
N VAL A 187 4.18 -1.21 -6.26
CA VAL A 187 5.17 -0.56 -7.12
C VAL A 187 4.75 -0.65 -8.58
N ILE A 188 4.62 0.50 -9.25
CA ILE A 188 4.39 0.60 -10.69
C ILE A 188 5.65 1.16 -11.34
N GLY A 189 6.19 0.43 -12.34
CA GLY A 189 7.52 0.78 -12.88
C GLY A 189 8.57 0.70 -11.75
N GLU A 190 9.20 1.81 -11.43
CA GLU A 190 10.15 1.97 -10.31
C GLU A 190 9.64 2.98 -9.27
N GLN A 191 8.32 3.15 -9.16
CA GLN A 191 7.69 4.12 -8.27
C GLN A 191 6.79 3.42 -7.25
N LEU A 192 7.01 3.71 -5.96
CA LEU A 192 6.16 3.29 -4.86
C LEU A 192 4.79 4.00 -4.95
N THR A 193 3.72 3.25 -4.85
CA THR A 193 2.34 3.79 -4.98
C THR A 193 1.48 3.58 -3.73
N GLU A 194 1.76 2.56 -2.92
CA GLU A 194 1.07 2.26 -1.66
C GLU A 194 1.97 1.46 -0.70
N ILE A 195 1.75 1.62 0.62
CA ILE A 195 2.37 0.81 1.68
C ILE A 195 1.23 0.17 2.47
N ASN A 196 0.92 -1.08 2.18
CA ASN A 196 -0.20 -1.82 2.77
C ASN A 196 0.22 -2.50 4.07
N VAL A 197 -0.45 -2.18 5.19
CA VAL A 197 -0.02 -2.57 6.54
C VAL A 197 -1.04 -3.41 7.32
N THR A 198 -2.18 -3.75 6.73
CA THR A 198 -3.21 -4.57 7.40
C THR A 198 -3.12 -6.04 7.01
N SER A 199 -3.49 -6.40 5.79
CA SER A 199 -3.51 -7.78 5.32
C SER A 199 -3.07 -7.87 3.85
N PRO A 200 -1.79 -7.56 3.53
CA PRO A 200 -1.31 -7.70 2.16
C PRO A 200 -1.41 -9.15 1.69
N THR A 201 -2.01 -9.34 0.52
CA THR A 201 -2.20 -10.63 -0.14
C THR A 201 -1.00 -11.01 -1.03
N CYS A 202 -1.13 -12.08 -1.80
CA CYS A 202 -0.19 -12.60 -2.81
C CYS A 202 0.78 -13.67 -2.32
N PHE A 203 0.66 -14.16 -1.10
CA PHE A 203 1.49 -15.27 -0.58
C PHE A 203 1.35 -16.51 -1.43
N ARG A 204 0.10 -16.92 -1.69
CA ARG A 204 -0.23 -18.13 -2.40
C ARG A 204 0.19 -18.03 -3.87
N GLU A 205 -0.13 -16.93 -4.53
CA GLU A 205 0.19 -16.74 -5.94
C GLU A 205 1.70 -16.75 -6.20
N ILE A 206 2.50 -16.19 -5.27
CA ILE A 206 3.96 -16.26 -5.35
C ILE A 206 4.44 -17.69 -5.13
N ALA A 207 3.96 -18.37 -4.08
CA ALA A 207 4.36 -19.74 -3.77
C ALA A 207 4.02 -20.72 -4.91
N ASP A 208 2.79 -20.65 -5.43
CA ASP A 208 2.32 -21.53 -6.51
C ASP A 208 3.14 -21.37 -7.81
N GLN A 209 3.63 -20.16 -8.10
CA GLN A 209 4.34 -19.88 -9.35
C GLN A 209 5.86 -20.00 -9.23
N THR A 210 6.43 -19.84 -8.03
CA THR A 210 7.90 -19.77 -7.85
C THR A 210 8.45 -20.91 -6.99
N GLY A 211 7.61 -21.59 -6.24
CA GLY A 211 8.02 -22.57 -5.22
C GLY A 211 8.58 -21.94 -3.94
N PHE A 212 8.62 -20.60 -3.83
CA PHE A 212 9.08 -19.91 -2.61
C PHE A 212 7.99 -19.92 -1.54
N ASP A 213 8.28 -20.53 -0.39
CA ASP A 213 7.33 -20.64 0.73
C ASP A 213 7.23 -19.34 1.54
N VAL A 214 6.44 -18.40 1.05
CA VAL A 214 6.19 -17.12 1.74
C VAL A 214 5.51 -17.33 3.09
N ALA A 215 4.61 -18.32 3.19
CA ALA A 215 3.89 -18.61 4.43
C ALA A 215 4.83 -19.24 5.47
N GLY A 216 5.71 -20.13 5.06
CA GLY A 216 6.74 -20.70 5.92
C GLY A 216 7.68 -19.62 6.49
N LEU A 217 8.16 -18.70 5.64
CA LEU A 217 8.96 -17.56 6.07
C LEU A 217 8.20 -16.70 7.09
N PHE A 218 6.91 -16.41 6.84
CA PHE A 218 6.08 -15.63 7.78
C PHE A 218 6.00 -16.30 9.15
N ILE A 219 5.74 -17.61 9.20
CA ILE A 219 5.63 -18.36 10.45
C ILE A 219 6.98 -18.42 11.17
N GLU A 220 8.07 -18.69 10.45
CA GLU A 220 9.42 -18.72 11.03
C GLU A 220 9.77 -17.39 11.72
N ARG A 221 9.52 -16.26 11.05
CA ARG A 221 9.78 -14.94 11.61
C ARG A 221 8.86 -14.61 12.79
N LEU A 222 7.60 -15.04 12.72
CA LEU A 222 6.64 -14.86 13.82
C LEU A 222 7.08 -15.64 15.07
N GLU A 223 7.46 -16.89 14.92
CA GLU A 223 7.97 -17.72 16.03
C GLU A 223 9.23 -17.12 16.65
N ALA A 224 10.18 -16.67 15.82
CA ALA A 224 11.40 -16.01 16.31
C ALA A 224 11.08 -14.75 17.14
N ARG A 225 10.14 -13.92 16.70
CA ARG A 225 9.67 -12.74 17.45
C ARG A 225 8.99 -13.10 18.76
N VAL A 226 8.20 -14.16 18.77
CA VAL A 226 7.52 -14.64 19.98
C VAL A 226 8.54 -15.17 20.99
N GLN A 227 9.56 -15.89 20.54
CA GLN A 227 10.60 -16.46 21.44
C GLN A 227 11.53 -15.38 22.01
N SER A 228 11.97 -14.40 21.19
CA SER A 228 12.88 -13.34 21.65
C SER A 228 12.26 -12.45 22.74
N SER A 229 10.96 -12.19 22.67
CA SER A 229 10.27 -11.41 23.70
C SER A 229 10.01 -12.21 24.99
N ALA A 230 9.98 -13.55 24.97
CA ALA A 230 9.87 -14.36 26.18
C ALA A 230 11.16 -14.34 27.01
N SER A 231 12.31 -14.21 26.34
CA SER A 231 13.63 -14.16 27.00
C SER A 231 13.91 -12.83 27.71
N SER A 232 13.24 -11.73 27.29
CA SER A 232 13.45 -10.40 27.87
C SER A 232 12.56 -10.09 29.09
N THR A 233 11.53 -10.91 29.37
CA THR A 233 10.63 -10.76 30.52
C THR A 233 11.04 -11.60 31.73
N GLY A 234 12.12 -12.39 31.63
CA GLY A 234 12.63 -13.28 32.67
C GLY A 234 13.94 -12.82 33.36
N ALA A 235 14.35 -11.56 33.16
CA ALA A 235 15.56 -10.98 33.76
C ALA A 235 15.25 -9.88 34.78
#